data_9170d4c3782a5453ab79a5824fd26b36
#
_entry.id   9170d4c3782a5453ab79a5824fd26b36
#
_cell.length_a   1.000
_cell.length_b   1.000
_cell.length_c   1.000
_cell.angle_alpha   90.00
_cell.angle_beta   90.00
_cell.angle_gamma   90.00
#
_symmetry.space_group_name_H-M   'P 1'
#
loop_
_entity.id
_entity.type
_entity.pdbx_description
1 polymer ?
#
loop_
_entity_poly.entity_id
_entity_poly.type
_entity_poly.pdbx_seq_one_letter_code
_entity_poly.pdbx_strand_id
1 'polypeptide(L)'
;MIDFLKEAAGVVPSKRQLAWFDTGFYAFMHFGVNTYTDREWGDGTEDEGIFNPEKLDCRQWARTVRDAGMKGMILTAKHHDGFCLWPSKYTEHSVKNSPCKRDVVGEAAQACKEEGLRFGVYLSPWDRNSAYYGTPQYNDYYCSQLEELLTQYGELFCIWFDGACGEGPDGKKQEYDFPRYIELVRKHQPNAVIFYDRGPDVRWCGNEAGTGRASEWAVVPGELCYFAERQTGPGPLAAEGDLSYLYNTDSFLGSMGSILYSKGLVFAPSEMDTSIRPGWFWHKEEEPKSLEKLFQIYLSSVGGNACLNLNIPPTKDGLLDERDVKRLREFRELLDREFGHPIPGKVEKLDTGHPTQPEYL
;
A
#
# COMPACT_ATOMS: atom_id res chain seq x y z
N MET A 1 12.69 -27.11 -20.86
CA MET A 1 13.44 -26.00 -20.21
C MET A 1 13.39 -24.71 -21.04
N ILE A 2 13.64 -24.75 -22.35
CA ILE A 2 13.59 -23.55 -23.20
C ILE A 2 12.18 -22.92 -23.25
N ASP A 3 11.12 -23.74 -23.32
CA ASP A 3 9.76 -23.21 -23.40
C ASP A 3 9.32 -22.52 -22.11
N PHE A 4 9.73 -23.03 -20.96
CA PHE A 4 9.48 -22.42 -19.66
C PHE A 4 10.14 -21.03 -19.50
N LEU A 5 11.40 -20.89 -19.92
CA LEU A 5 12.07 -19.57 -19.91
C LEU A 5 11.39 -18.57 -20.84
N LYS A 6 10.87 -19.03 -21.99
CA LYS A 6 10.06 -18.18 -22.88
C LYS A 6 8.75 -17.75 -22.25
N GLU A 7 8.07 -18.64 -21.53
CA GLU A 7 6.87 -18.28 -20.79
C GLU A 7 7.16 -17.23 -19.72
N ALA A 8 8.20 -17.44 -18.91
CA ALA A 8 8.62 -16.47 -17.89
C ALA A 8 9.01 -15.11 -18.51
N ALA A 9 9.73 -15.11 -19.63
CA ALA A 9 10.06 -13.89 -20.36
C ALA A 9 8.86 -13.22 -21.03
N GLY A 10 7.77 -13.95 -21.25
CA GLY A 10 6.51 -13.44 -21.78
C GLY A 10 5.61 -12.77 -20.75
N VAL A 11 5.89 -12.95 -19.45
CA VAL A 11 5.16 -12.29 -18.36
C VAL A 11 5.66 -10.86 -18.23
N VAL A 12 4.79 -9.90 -18.55
CA VAL A 12 5.15 -8.48 -18.55
C VAL A 12 4.19 -7.66 -17.68
N PRO A 13 4.66 -6.56 -17.08
CA PRO A 13 3.82 -5.69 -16.27
C PRO A 13 2.73 -5.01 -17.11
N SER A 14 1.61 -4.73 -16.49
CA SER A 14 0.62 -3.78 -17.01
C SER A 14 1.15 -2.35 -16.91
N LYS A 15 0.53 -1.41 -17.67
CA LYS A 15 0.90 0.02 -17.61
C LYS A 15 0.78 0.60 -16.20
N ARG A 16 -0.27 0.22 -15.44
CA ARG A 16 -0.46 0.68 -14.06
C ARG A 16 0.61 0.13 -13.11
N GLN A 17 1.02 -1.13 -13.27
CA GLN A 17 2.11 -1.71 -12.49
C GLN A 17 3.46 -1.02 -12.78
N LEU A 18 3.76 -0.70 -14.05
CA LEU A 18 4.95 0.07 -14.41
C LEU A 18 4.92 1.46 -13.78
N ALA A 19 3.78 2.17 -13.87
CA ALA A 19 3.62 3.49 -13.29
C ALA A 19 3.78 3.46 -11.76
N TRP A 20 3.25 2.42 -11.10
CA TRP A 20 3.42 2.23 -9.66
C TRP A 20 4.88 1.90 -9.30
N PHE A 21 5.54 1.02 -10.05
CA PHE A 21 6.93 0.66 -9.84
C PHE A 21 7.86 1.89 -9.93
N ASP A 22 7.58 2.79 -10.88
CA ASP A 22 8.30 4.07 -11.02
C ASP A 22 8.12 5.00 -9.81
N THR A 23 7.08 4.78 -9.01
CA THR A 23 6.90 5.48 -7.73
C THR A 23 7.97 5.05 -6.72
N GLY A 24 8.25 3.76 -6.61
CA GLY A 24 9.38 3.16 -5.88
C GLY A 24 9.39 3.39 -4.38
N PHE A 25 9.27 4.65 -3.93
CA PHE A 25 9.27 5.07 -2.54
C PHE A 25 8.14 6.08 -2.29
N TYR A 26 7.25 5.79 -1.35
CA TYR A 26 6.09 6.61 -1.00
C TYR A 26 5.70 6.45 0.46
N ALA A 27 4.81 7.32 0.93
CA ALA A 27 4.40 7.38 2.32
C ALA A 27 3.06 6.69 2.55
N PHE A 28 2.91 6.11 3.74
CA PHE A 28 1.65 5.75 4.34
C PHE A 28 1.32 6.73 5.48
N MET A 29 0.06 7.09 5.66
CA MET A 29 -0.41 7.97 6.73
C MET A 29 -1.50 7.26 7.51
N HIS A 30 -1.14 6.68 8.67
CA HIS A 30 -2.12 6.15 9.62
C HIS A 30 -2.59 7.27 10.53
N PHE A 31 -3.82 7.69 10.31
CA PHE A 31 -4.45 8.76 11.08
C PHE A 31 -5.92 8.44 11.30
N GLY A 32 -6.47 8.76 12.47
CA GLY A 32 -7.86 8.46 12.82
C GLY A 32 -8.09 8.54 14.32
N VAL A 33 -9.20 7.97 14.78
CA VAL A 33 -9.55 7.92 16.22
C VAL A 33 -8.51 7.16 17.03
N ASN A 34 -7.80 6.19 16.44
CA ASN A 34 -6.74 5.43 17.10
C ASN A 34 -5.57 6.33 17.56
N THR A 35 -5.25 7.39 16.82
CA THR A 35 -4.29 8.41 17.24
C THR A 35 -4.66 9.03 18.59
N TYR A 36 -5.97 9.18 18.87
CA TYR A 36 -6.48 9.82 20.09
C TYR A 36 -6.64 8.85 21.24
N THR A 37 -6.99 7.59 20.96
CA THR A 37 -7.14 6.53 21.98
C THR A 37 -5.82 5.90 22.39
N ASP A 38 -4.72 6.22 21.70
CA ASP A 38 -3.40 5.62 21.92
C ASP A 38 -3.40 4.09 21.71
N ARG A 39 -4.11 3.65 20.65
CA ARG A 39 -4.28 2.24 20.29
C ARG A 39 -3.91 2.02 18.82
N GLU A 40 -3.40 0.83 18.53
CA GLU A 40 -3.19 0.39 17.15
C GLU A 40 -4.50 -0.03 16.48
N TRP A 41 -5.39 -0.67 17.23
CA TRP A 41 -6.69 -1.11 16.77
C TRP A 41 -7.79 -0.61 17.72
N GLY A 42 -8.65 0.25 17.21
CA GLY A 42 -9.88 0.64 17.89
C GLY A 42 -10.87 -0.51 17.97
N ASP A 43 -11.84 -0.39 18.84
CA ASP A 43 -12.88 -1.41 19.01
C ASP A 43 -14.17 -1.11 18.23
N GLY A 44 -14.25 0.06 17.56
CA GLY A 44 -15.40 0.48 16.78
C GLY A 44 -16.48 1.21 17.59
N THR A 45 -16.21 1.49 18.87
CA THR A 45 -17.13 2.20 19.77
C THR A 45 -16.62 3.60 20.14
N GLU A 46 -15.55 4.05 19.49
CA GLU A 46 -14.93 5.34 19.74
C GLU A 46 -15.93 6.47 19.45
N ASP A 47 -16.02 7.44 20.37
CA ASP A 47 -16.81 8.65 20.18
C ASP A 47 -16.17 9.53 19.11
N GLU A 48 -16.92 9.94 18.08
CA GLU A 48 -16.44 10.84 17.03
C GLU A 48 -15.94 12.17 17.60
N GLY A 49 -16.44 12.57 18.77
CA GLY A 49 -16.05 13.79 19.47
C GLY A 49 -14.56 13.84 19.88
N ILE A 50 -13.88 12.70 19.95
CA ILE A 50 -12.44 12.68 20.27
C ILE A 50 -11.55 13.11 19.08
N PHE A 51 -12.04 12.97 17.85
CA PHE A 51 -11.26 13.32 16.66
C PHE A 51 -11.29 14.83 16.42
N ASN A 52 -10.31 15.54 16.98
CA ASN A 52 -10.19 17.00 16.91
C ASN A 52 -8.75 17.47 16.62
N PRO A 53 -8.21 17.28 15.41
CA PRO A 53 -6.90 17.78 15.04
C PRO A 53 -6.92 19.31 14.82
N GLU A 54 -6.69 20.08 15.87
CA GLU A 54 -6.82 21.55 15.86
C GLU A 54 -5.88 22.26 14.87
N LYS A 55 -4.75 21.63 14.51
CA LYS A 55 -3.73 22.17 13.61
C LYS A 55 -3.59 21.38 12.32
N LEU A 56 -4.64 20.63 11.93
CA LEU A 56 -4.58 19.78 10.74
C LEU A 56 -4.03 20.54 9.52
N ASP A 57 -2.91 20.07 8.99
CA ASP A 57 -2.25 20.61 7.78
C ASP A 57 -1.75 19.49 6.87
N CYS A 58 -2.61 19.00 5.98
CA CYS A 58 -2.24 17.99 4.98
C CYS A 58 -1.17 18.49 3.99
N ARG A 59 -1.00 19.83 3.85
CA ARG A 59 0.10 20.40 3.04
C ARG A 59 1.46 20.20 3.74
N GLN A 60 1.50 20.28 5.08
CA GLN A 60 2.71 19.96 5.82
C GLN A 60 3.08 18.50 5.61
N TRP A 61 2.09 17.57 5.59
CA TRP A 61 2.34 16.17 5.28
C TRP A 61 2.94 16.01 3.89
N ALA A 62 2.25 16.53 2.87
CA ALA A 62 2.67 16.39 1.47
C ALA A 62 4.05 17.01 1.20
N ARG A 63 4.34 18.21 1.75
CA ARG A 63 5.67 18.83 1.64
C ARG A 63 6.76 17.95 2.27
N THR A 64 6.50 17.41 3.47
CA THR A 64 7.47 16.55 4.15
C THR A 64 7.75 15.28 3.33
N VAL A 65 6.71 14.66 2.79
CA VAL A 65 6.82 13.48 1.92
C VAL A 65 7.63 13.78 0.65
N ARG A 66 7.31 14.88 -0.04
CA ARG A 66 8.07 15.33 -1.22
C ARG A 66 9.53 15.61 -0.88
N ASP A 67 9.78 16.36 0.20
CA ASP A 67 11.12 16.75 0.59
C ASP A 67 11.98 15.57 1.06
N ALA A 68 11.35 14.51 1.53
CA ALA A 68 11.99 13.22 1.80
C ALA A 68 12.32 12.41 0.53
N GLY A 69 11.91 12.88 -0.66
CA GLY A 69 12.15 12.23 -1.95
C GLY A 69 11.13 11.13 -2.29
N MET A 70 10.04 11.06 -1.58
CA MET A 70 8.92 10.17 -1.89
C MET A 70 8.08 10.72 -3.03
N LYS A 71 7.43 9.84 -3.80
CA LYS A 71 6.67 10.22 -5.00
C LYS A 71 5.16 10.07 -4.84
N GLY A 72 4.69 9.60 -3.70
CA GLY A 72 3.27 9.41 -3.43
C GLY A 72 2.96 9.31 -1.94
N MET A 73 1.67 9.33 -1.64
CA MET A 73 1.14 9.19 -0.29
C MET A 73 -0.18 8.41 -0.32
N ILE A 74 -0.31 7.43 0.56
CA ILE A 74 -1.54 6.68 0.80
C ILE A 74 -2.07 7.08 2.17
N LEU A 75 -3.35 7.45 2.25
CA LEU A 75 -4.02 7.78 3.52
C LEU A 75 -4.96 6.64 3.94
N THR A 76 -4.93 6.25 5.21
CA THR A 76 -5.95 5.38 5.81
C THR A 76 -7.29 6.11 5.89
N ALA A 77 -8.06 6.08 4.81
CA ALA A 77 -9.36 6.76 4.77
C ALA A 77 -10.34 6.19 5.82
N LYS A 78 -10.29 4.88 6.06
CA LYS A 78 -11.01 4.19 7.14
C LYS A 78 -10.15 3.02 7.63
N HIS A 79 -9.83 2.95 8.91
CA HIS A 79 -9.17 1.81 9.55
C HIS A 79 -10.19 0.83 10.13
N HIS A 80 -9.76 -0.20 10.88
CA HIS A 80 -10.60 -1.28 11.41
C HIS A 80 -11.67 -0.81 12.41
N ASP A 81 -11.49 0.36 13.04
CA ASP A 81 -12.48 0.99 13.91
C ASP A 81 -13.74 1.46 13.16
N GLY A 82 -13.68 1.58 11.83
CA GLY A 82 -14.78 2.00 10.97
C GLY A 82 -14.93 3.52 10.84
N PHE A 83 -14.08 4.34 11.51
CA PHE A 83 -14.14 5.79 11.43
C PHE A 83 -13.66 6.31 10.08
N CYS A 84 -14.54 7.04 9.38
CA CYS A 84 -14.25 7.58 8.06
C CYS A 84 -13.64 8.99 8.14
N LEU A 85 -12.47 9.18 7.55
CA LEU A 85 -11.79 10.48 7.43
C LEU A 85 -12.41 11.40 6.34
N TRP A 86 -13.50 10.99 5.71
CA TRP A 86 -14.32 11.78 4.80
C TRP A 86 -15.78 11.77 5.26
N PRO A 87 -16.62 12.74 4.85
CA PRO A 87 -18.01 12.82 5.26
C PRO A 87 -18.88 11.80 4.51
N SER A 88 -18.63 10.51 4.73
CA SER A 88 -19.35 9.41 4.08
C SER A 88 -20.87 9.54 4.29
N LYS A 89 -21.63 9.23 3.24
CA LYS A 89 -23.10 9.21 3.29
C LYS A 89 -23.66 7.94 3.91
N TYR A 90 -22.82 6.93 4.09
CA TYR A 90 -23.24 5.57 4.47
C TYR A 90 -23.03 5.26 5.94
N THR A 91 -22.33 6.12 6.69
CA THR A 91 -22.13 5.96 8.13
C THR A 91 -22.17 7.31 8.84
N GLU A 92 -22.61 7.30 10.09
CA GLU A 92 -22.47 8.45 10.99
C GLU A 92 -21.09 8.48 11.67
N HIS A 93 -20.38 7.33 11.72
CA HIS A 93 -19.05 7.22 12.30
C HIS A 93 -17.97 7.79 11.36
N SER A 94 -17.89 9.12 11.36
CA SER A 94 -17.03 9.86 10.42
C SER A 94 -16.74 11.29 10.87
N VAL A 95 -15.81 11.93 10.18
CA VAL A 95 -15.43 13.34 10.42
C VAL A 95 -16.62 14.30 10.41
N LYS A 96 -17.73 14.01 9.73
CA LYS A 96 -18.91 14.88 9.71
C LYS A 96 -19.53 15.10 11.09
N ASN A 97 -19.38 14.13 12.00
CA ASN A 97 -19.89 14.19 13.37
C ASN A 97 -18.80 14.51 14.40
N SER A 98 -17.55 14.61 13.97
CA SER A 98 -16.44 15.04 14.82
C SER A 98 -16.39 16.57 14.97
N PRO A 99 -15.71 17.12 16.00
CA PRO A 99 -15.44 18.56 16.08
C PRO A 99 -14.66 19.10 14.88
N CYS A 100 -13.81 18.28 14.26
CA CYS A 100 -13.00 18.63 13.09
C CYS A 100 -13.87 19.03 11.89
N LYS A 101 -14.92 18.27 11.56
CA LYS A 101 -15.83 18.48 10.41
C LYS A 101 -15.14 18.75 9.06
N ARG A 102 -13.88 18.38 8.92
CA ARG A 102 -13.08 18.58 7.70
C ARG A 102 -12.99 17.27 6.94
N ASP A 103 -13.03 17.35 5.60
CA ASP A 103 -12.76 16.22 4.72
C ASP A 103 -11.25 16.02 4.62
N VAL A 104 -10.70 15.19 5.51
CA VAL A 104 -9.25 14.94 5.57
C VAL A 104 -8.74 14.24 4.30
N VAL A 105 -9.56 13.36 3.71
CA VAL A 105 -9.21 12.67 2.46
C VAL A 105 -9.11 13.67 1.32
N GLY A 106 -10.10 14.57 1.20
CA GLY A 106 -10.11 15.63 0.19
C GLY A 106 -8.94 16.61 0.34
N GLU A 107 -8.63 17.00 1.56
CA GLU A 107 -7.49 17.89 1.83
C GLU A 107 -6.15 17.22 1.55
N ALA A 108 -5.98 15.95 1.87
CA ALA A 108 -4.77 15.20 1.57
C ALA A 108 -4.59 15.00 0.06
N ALA A 109 -5.66 14.66 -0.66
CA ALA A 109 -5.65 14.55 -2.11
C ALA A 109 -5.26 15.87 -2.80
N GLN A 110 -5.83 16.98 -2.34
CA GLN A 110 -5.50 18.32 -2.86
C GLN A 110 -4.05 18.70 -2.55
N ALA A 111 -3.56 18.43 -1.33
CA ALA A 111 -2.19 18.69 -0.94
C ALA A 111 -1.19 17.89 -1.79
N CYS A 112 -1.45 16.61 -2.04
CA CYS A 112 -0.64 15.78 -2.93
C CYS A 112 -0.58 16.37 -4.34
N LYS A 113 -1.72 16.77 -4.90
CA LYS A 113 -1.79 17.40 -6.22
C LYS A 113 -0.98 18.69 -6.29
N GLU A 114 -1.04 19.55 -5.26
CA GLU A 114 -0.29 20.81 -5.18
C GLU A 114 1.22 20.57 -5.11
N GLU A 115 1.66 19.51 -4.43
CA GLU A 115 3.07 19.17 -4.24
C GLU A 115 3.62 18.18 -5.30
N GLY A 116 2.79 17.83 -6.31
CA GLY A 116 3.20 16.93 -7.39
C GLY A 116 3.37 15.46 -6.97
N LEU A 117 2.71 15.06 -5.89
CA LEU A 117 2.69 13.69 -5.40
C LEU A 117 1.51 12.91 -5.98
N ARG A 118 1.68 11.61 -6.14
CA ARG A 118 0.56 10.68 -6.39
C ARG A 118 -0.21 10.44 -5.11
N PHE A 119 -1.54 10.37 -5.20
CA PHE A 119 -2.40 10.09 -4.05
C PHE A 119 -3.05 8.72 -4.16
N GLY A 120 -3.09 7.99 -3.04
CA GLY A 120 -3.78 6.72 -2.90
C GLY A 120 -4.58 6.66 -1.61
N VAL A 121 -5.47 5.69 -1.51
CA VAL A 121 -6.32 5.48 -0.33
C VAL A 121 -6.25 4.04 0.14
N TYR A 122 -6.26 3.89 1.45
CA TYR A 122 -6.49 2.63 2.14
C TYR A 122 -7.93 2.63 2.65
N LEU A 123 -8.64 1.55 2.40
CA LEU A 123 -9.97 1.32 2.95
C LEU A 123 -10.01 -0.07 3.59
N SER A 124 -10.05 -0.13 4.92
CA SER A 124 -10.16 -1.39 5.64
C SER A 124 -11.44 -2.13 5.27
N PRO A 125 -11.36 -3.40 4.83
CA PRO A 125 -12.54 -4.24 4.70
C PRO A 125 -13.04 -4.76 6.05
N TRP A 126 -12.17 -4.83 7.07
CA TRP A 126 -12.60 -5.09 8.43
C TRP A 126 -13.17 -3.82 9.05
N ASP A 127 -14.39 -3.91 9.60
CA ASP A 127 -15.12 -2.79 10.16
C ASP A 127 -15.77 -3.21 11.49
N ARG A 128 -15.25 -2.69 12.57
CA ARG A 128 -15.69 -3.02 13.94
C ARG A 128 -16.85 -2.16 14.42
N ASN A 129 -17.25 -1.14 13.64
CA ASN A 129 -18.39 -0.26 13.96
C ASN A 129 -19.66 -0.66 13.21
N SER A 130 -19.55 -1.08 11.94
CA SER A 130 -20.70 -1.31 11.07
C SER A 130 -21.60 -2.44 11.58
N ALA A 131 -22.87 -2.15 11.81
CA ALA A 131 -23.88 -3.15 12.14
C ALA A 131 -24.16 -4.16 11.00
N TYR A 132 -23.70 -3.87 9.77
CA TYR A 132 -23.82 -4.78 8.63
C TYR A 132 -22.70 -5.80 8.59
N TYR A 133 -21.58 -5.59 9.30
CA TYR A 133 -20.44 -6.49 9.27
C TYR A 133 -20.83 -7.91 9.73
N GLY A 134 -20.31 -8.92 9.02
CA GLY A 134 -20.72 -10.32 9.23
C GLY A 134 -22.02 -10.70 8.50
N THR A 135 -22.53 -9.85 7.60
CA THR A 135 -23.72 -10.10 6.79
C THR A 135 -23.45 -9.83 5.30
N PRO A 136 -24.24 -10.41 4.37
CA PRO A 136 -24.13 -10.12 2.93
C PRO A 136 -24.27 -8.62 2.58
N GLN A 137 -25.09 -7.87 3.35
CA GLN A 137 -25.33 -6.43 3.15
C GLN A 137 -24.06 -5.59 3.38
N TYR A 138 -23.10 -6.11 4.11
CA TYR A 138 -21.85 -5.41 4.32
C TYR A 138 -21.08 -5.17 3.02
N ASN A 139 -21.11 -6.12 2.09
CA ASN A 139 -20.45 -5.93 0.81
C ASN A 139 -21.06 -4.79 -0.01
N ASP A 140 -22.38 -4.55 0.08
CA ASP A 140 -23.03 -3.40 -0.54
C ASP A 140 -22.61 -2.08 0.14
N TYR A 141 -22.57 -2.08 1.47
CA TYR A 141 -22.12 -0.93 2.27
C TYR A 141 -20.65 -0.59 1.95
N TYR A 142 -19.76 -1.59 1.93
CA TYR A 142 -18.35 -1.40 1.61
C TYR A 142 -18.15 -0.88 0.19
N CYS A 143 -18.82 -1.46 -0.80
CA CYS A 143 -18.79 -0.99 -2.19
C CYS A 143 -19.25 0.47 -2.31
N SER A 144 -20.27 0.87 -1.54
CA SER A 144 -20.79 2.24 -1.56
C SER A 144 -19.75 3.23 -1.01
N GLN A 145 -19.06 2.89 0.07
CA GLN A 145 -17.95 3.69 0.61
C GLN A 145 -16.75 3.72 -0.35
N LEU A 146 -16.42 2.58 -0.94
CA LEU A 146 -15.35 2.50 -1.92
C LEU A 146 -15.65 3.39 -3.14
N GLU A 147 -16.89 3.37 -3.66
CA GLU A 147 -17.28 4.21 -4.79
C GLU A 147 -17.19 5.71 -4.47
N GLU A 148 -17.51 6.15 -3.25
CA GLU A 148 -17.26 7.52 -2.82
C GLU A 148 -15.79 7.90 -2.97
N LEU A 149 -14.87 7.06 -2.47
CA LEU A 149 -13.43 7.32 -2.54
C LEU A 149 -12.91 7.31 -3.99
N LEU A 150 -13.40 6.39 -4.82
CA LEU A 150 -12.96 6.25 -6.20
C LEU A 150 -13.43 7.38 -7.13
N THR A 151 -14.48 8.12 -6.75
CA THR A 151 -15.12 9.11 -7.63
C THR A 151 -14.97 10.56 -7.20
N GLN A 152 -14.61 10.82 -5.92
CA GLN A 152 -14.65 12.19 -5.38
C GLN A 152 -13.29 12.87 -5.30
N TYR A 153 -12.18 12.12 -5.31
CA TYR A 153 -10.85 12.64 -4.95
C TYR A 153 -9.84 12.67 -6.10
N GLY A 154 -10.33 12.59 -7.34
CA GLY A 154 -9.49 12.66 -8.54
C GLY A 154 -8.83 11.33 -8.87
N GLU A 155 -7.69 11.40 -9.56
CA GLU A 155 -6.94 10.21 -9.97
C GLU A 155 -6.18 9.63 -8.77
N LEU A 156 -6.37 8.32 -8.54
CA LEU A 156 -5.68 7.55 -7.50
C LEU A 156 -4.63 6.65 -8.14
N PHE A 157 -3.44 6.55 -7.53
CA PHE A 157 -2.40 5.65 -8.04
C PHE A 157 -2.45 4.26 -7.41
N CYS A 158 -3.00 4.15 -6.21
CA CYS A 158 -3.09 2.91 -5.44
C CYS A 158 -4.38 2.87 -4.62
N ILE A 159 -5.06 1.73 -4.67
CA ILE A 159 -6.12 1.36 -3.72
C ILE A 159 -5.57 0.24 -2.86
N TRP A 160 -5.48 0.49 -1.57
CA TRP A 160 -4.86 -0.41 -0.61
C TRP A 160 -5.94 -1.14 0.20
N PHE A 161 -6.08 -2.44 -0.02
CA PHE A 161 -6.95 -3.32 0.74
C PHE A 161 -6.17 -4.09 1.78
N ASP A 162 -6.62 -4.02 3.02
CA ASP A 162 -6.04 -4.79 4.11
C ASP A 162 -6.51 -6.25 4.09
N GLY A 163 -5.62 -7.17 4.44
CA GLY A 163 -5.93 -8.59 4.57
C GLY A 163 -6.62 -8.98 5.88
N ALA A 164 -6.73 -8.05 6.82
CA ALA A 164 -7.31 -8.34 8.13
C ALA A 164 -8.80 -8.69 8.04
N CYS A 165 -9.17 -9.76 8.74
CA CYS A 165 -10.54 -10.23 8.86
C CYS A 165 -10.81 -10.72 10.29
N GLY A 166 -11.06 -9.77 11.18
CA GLY A 166 -11.44 -10.03 12.56
C GLY A 166 -12.97 -10.09 12.75
N GLU A 167 -13.39 -10.14 14.00
CA GLU A 167 -14.80 -10.12 14.38
C GLU A 167 -15.33 -8.68 14.35
N GLY A 168 -16.59 -8.54 13.95
CA GLY A 168 -17.34 -7.29 14.02
C GLY A 168 -18.11 -7.13 15.34
N PRO A 169 -19.02 -6.13 15.44
CA PRO A 169 -19.75 -5.81 16.67
C PRO A 169 -20.56 -6.98 17.23
N ASP A 170 -21.04 -7.88 16.39
CA ASP A 170 -21.84 -9.04 16.78
C ASP A 170 -21.02 -10.35 16.91
N GLY A 171 -19.67 -10.25 16.90
CA GLY A 171 -18.76 -11.38 17.03
C GLY A 171 -18.63 -12.24 15.78
N LYS A 172 -19.14 -11.80 14.64
CA LYS A 172 -19.03 -12.52 13.37
C LYS A 172 -17.90 -11.97 12.52
N LYS A 173 -17.33 -12.86 11.69
CA LYS A 173 -16.40 -12.48 10.62
C LYS A 173 -17.16 -12.26 9.32
N GLN A 174 -16.62 -11.39 8.46
CA GLN A 174 -17.17 -11.09 7.15
C GLN A 174 -16.60 -12.00 6.07
N GLU A 175 -17.43 -12.38 5.13
CA GLU A 175 -17.00 -12.93 3.85
C GLU A 175 -16.92 -11.76 2.84
N TYR A 176 -15.68 -11.42 2.42
CA TYR A 176 -15.44 -10.28 1.54
C TYR A 176 -15.65 -10.64 0.07
N ASP A 177 -16.34 -9.78 -0.68
CA ASP A 177 -16.54 -9.90 -2.13
C ASP A 177 -15.44 -9.14 -2.90
N PHE A 178 -14.19 -9.60 -2.77
CA PHE A 178 -13.06 -8.98 -3.48
C PHE A 178 -13.24 -8.91 -5.00
N PRO A 179 -13.83 -9.89 -5.71
CA PRO A 179 -14.09 -9.75 -7.13
C PRO A 179 -14.87 -8.48 -7.46
N ARG A 180 -15.93 -8.21 -6.70
CA ARG A 180 -16.77 -7.01 -6.87
C ARG A 180 -16.03 -5.72 -6.51
N TYR A 181 -15.21 -5.73 -5.46
CA TYR A 181 -14.39 -4.58 -5.07
C TYR A 181 -13.38 -4.23 -6.17
N ILE A 182 -12.71 -5.24 -6.72
CA ILE A 182 -11.75 -5.10 -7.81
C ILE A 182 -12.44 -4.55 -9.07
N GLU A 183 -13.61 -5.09 -9.45
CA GLU A 183 -14.38 -4.62 -10.59
C GLU A 183 -14.74 -3.13 -10.45
N LEU A 184 -15.15 -2.71 -9.25
CA LEU A 184 -15.48 -1.33 -8.97
C LEU A 184 -14.26 -0.40 -9.11
N VAL A 185 -13.10 -0.81 -8.62
CA VAL A 185 -11.84 -0.07 -8.81
C VAL A 185 -11.50 0.03 -10.30
N ARG A 186 -11.57 -1.07 -11.05
CA ARG A 186 -11.27 -1.07 -12.49
C ARG A 186 -12.18 -0.17 -13.28
N LYS A 187 -13.46 -0.08 -12.90
CA LYS A 187 -14.46 0.79 -13.53
C LYS A 187 -14.13 2.28 -13.35
N HIS A 188 -13.77 2.69 -12.14
CA HIS A 188 -13.62 4.11 -11.80
C HIS A 188 -12.17 4.59 -11.84
N GLN A 189 -11.19 3.72 -11.54
CA GLN A 189 -9.75 4.03 -11.46
C GLN A 189 -8.93 2.98 -12.22
N PRO A 190 -9.06 2.87 -13.56
CA PRO A 190 -8.41 1.81 -14.35
C PRO A 190 -6.88 1.87 -14.30
N ASN A 191 -6.31 3.04 -14.00
CA ASN A 191 -4.87 3.25 -13.89
C ASN A 191 -4.30 3.00 -12.49
N ALA A 192 -5.16 2.87 -11.46
CA ALA A 192 -4.72 2.56 -10.11
C ALA A 192 -4.29 1.09 -10.00
N VAL A 193 -3.20 0.85 -9.28
CA VAL A 193 -2.91 -0.50 -8.81
C VAL A 193 -3.78 -0.82 -7.60
N ILE A 194 -4.08 -2.10 -7.43
CA ILE A 194 -4.71 -2.65 -6.24
C ILE A 194 -3.66 -3.41 -5.47
N PHE A 195 -3.40 -2.97 -4.25
CA PHE A 195 -2.65 -3.72 -3.27
C PHE A 195 -3.61 -4.60 -2.46
N TYR A 196 -3.21 -5.82 -2.28
CA TYR A 196 -3.77 -6.78 -1.33
C TYR A 196 -2.68 -7.83 -1.05
N ASP A 197 -2.76 -8.60 0.02
CA ASP A 197 -1.75 -9.59 0.42
C ASP A 197 -1.22 -10.42 -0.75
N ARG A 198 -2.11 -10.77 -1.68
CA ARG A 198 -1.85 -11.64 -2.84
C ARG A 198 -2.24 -11.02 -4.17
N GLY A 199 -2.08 -9.72 -4.34
CA GLY A 199 -2.43 -9.06 -5.61
C GLY A 199 -3.83 -8.44 -5.61
N PRO A 200 -4.46 -8.13 -6.73
CA PRO A 200 -4.15 -8.62 -8.09
C PRO A 200 -2.97 -7.95 -8.80
N ASP A 201 -2.60 -6.71 -8.44
CA ASP A 201 -1.54 -5.98 -9.13
C ASP A 201 -0.22 -5.97 -8.34
N VAL A 202 -0.32 -5.81 -7.04
CA VAL A 202 0.80 -5.68 -6.10
C VAL A 202 0.57 -6.65 -4.95
N ARG A 203 1.58 -7.38 -4.55
CA ARG A 203 1.54 -8.29 -3.41
C ARG A 203 2.30 -7.73 -2.22
N TRP A 204 1.91 -8.17 -1.04
CA TRP A 204 2.66 -7.91 0.19
C TRP A 204 3.97 -8.69 0.24
N CYS A 205 5.03 -8.11 0.85
CA CYS A 205 6.31 -8.79 1.04
C CYS A 205 6.26 -9.92 2.10
N GLY A 206 5.23 -9.93 2.96
CA GLY A 206 4.97 -10.96 3.95
C GLY A 206 5.34 -10.60 5.40
N ASN A 207 5.83 -9.38 5.66
CA ASN A 207 6.10 -8.88 7.01
C ASN A 207 6.10 -7.35 7.06
N GLU A 208 5.93 -6.80 8.27
CA GLU A 208 5.93 -5.36 8.55
C GLU A 208 7.27 -4.88 9.16
N ALA A 209 8.26 -5.77 9.23
CA ALA A 209 9.55 -5.46 9.85
C ALA A 209 10.49 -4.65 8.95
N GLY A 210 10.09 -4.40 7.69
CA GLY A 210 10.93 -3.78 6.69
C GLY A 210 12.08 -4.69 6.24
N THR A 211 11.83 -6.01 6.17
CA THR A 211 12.80 -7.00 5.74
C THR A 211 12.31 -7.69 4.47
N GLY A 212 13.03 -7.50 3.38
CA GLY A 212 12.78 -8.16 2.10
C GLY A 212 13.65 -9.40 1.90
N ARG A 213 13.35 -10.15 0.86
CA ARG A 213 14.22 -11.21 0.34
C ARG A 213 15.47 -10.58 -0.28
N ALA A 214 16.51 -11.36 -0.46
CA ALA A 214 17.73 -10.89 -1.14
C ALA A 214 17.44 -10.34 -2.55
N SER A 215 16.39 -10.85 -3.20
CA SER A 215 15.81 -10.28 -4.42
C SER A 215 14.31 -10.56 -4.45
N GLU A 216 13.51 -9.49 -4.50
CA GLU A 216 12.06 -9.57 -4.68
C GLU A 216 11.73 -9.65 -6.16
N TRP A 217 11.61 -10.85 -6.68
CA TRP A 217 11.23 -11.05 -8.07
C TRP A 217 9.77 -10.68 -8.31
N ALA A 218 9.51 -10.04 -9.45
CA ALA A 218 8.17 -9.64 -9.83
C ALA A 218 7.43 -10.72 -10.65
N VAL A 219 8.16 -11.61 -11.34
CA VAL A 219 7.57 -12.78 -11.99
C VAL A 219 7.57 -13.93 -11.00
N VAL A 220 6.40 -14.34 -10.57
CA VAL A 220 6.19 -15.30 -9.49
C VAL A 220 5.15 -16.35 -9.86
N PRO A 221 5.06 -17.47 -9.12
CA PRO A 221 3.97 -18.42 -9.29
C PRO A 221 2.60 -17.75 -9.19
N GLY A 222 1.73 -18.03 -10.14
CA GLY A 222 0.39 -17.44 -10.18
C GLY A 222 -0.51 -17.88 -9.03
N GLU A 223 -0.21 -19.03 -8.41
CA GLU A 223 -0.85 -19.53 -7.20
C GLU A 223 -0.72 -18.56 -6.01
N LEU A 224 0.22 -17.63 -6.09
CA LEU A 224 0.45 -16.61 -5.06
C LEU A 224 -0.38 -15.34 -5.24
N CYS A 225 -1.02 -15.20 -6.39
CA CYS A 225 -1.67 -13.94 -6.75
C CYS A 225 -3.14 -14.16 -7.09
N TYR A 226 -4.02 -13.65 -6.26
CA TYR A 226 -5.46 -13.65 -6.54
C TYR A 226 -5.80 -12.64 -7.63
N PHE A 227 -6.73 -13.04 -8.52
CA PHE A 227 -7.36 -12.15 -9.50
C PHE A 227 -6.40 -11.45 -10.48
N ALA A 228 -5.17 -11.94 -10.64
CA ALA A 228 -4.23 -11.39 -11.59
C ALA A 228 -4.79 -11.43 -13.02
N GLU A 229 -4.72 -10.30 -13.73
CA GLU A 229 -5.31 -10.15 -15.06
C GLU A 229 -4.53 -10.92 -16.14
N ARG A 230 -3.21 -11.06 -15.97
CA ARG A 230 -2.36 -11.71 -16.95
C ARG A 230 -1.62 -12.87 -16.34
N GLN A 231 -1.81 -14.02 -16.96
CA GLN A 231 -1.24 -15.29 -16.52
C GLN A 231 -0.71 -16.05 -17.74
N THR A 232 0.29 -16.87 -17.52
CA THR A 232 0.71 -17.92 -18.44
C THR A 232 0.29 -19.27 -17.84
N GLY A 233 -0.02 -20.23 -18.68
CA GLY A 233 -0.47 -21.55 -18.26
C GLY A 233 -1.98 -21.80 -18.42
N PRO A 234 -2.45 -23.03 -18.18
CA PRO A 234 -3.84 -23.41 -18.42
C PRO A 234 -4.79 -22.94 -17.29
N GLY A 235 -5.62 -21.96 -17.60
CA GLY A 235 -6.79 -21.60 -16.79
C GLY A 235 -6.54 -20.59 -15.67
N PRO A 236 -7.58 -20.20 -14.95
CA PRO A 236 -7.48 -19.31 -13.80
C PRO A 236 -6.70 -20.00 -12.68
N LEU A 237 -5.75 -19.27 -12.09
CA LEU A 237 -5.00 -19.75 -10.95
C LEU A 237 -5.80 -19.45 -9.70
N ALA A 238 -6.27 -20.50 -9.04
CA ALA A 238 -6.73 -20.40 -7.67
C ALA A 238 -5.51 -20.56 -6.77
N ALA A 239 -5.40 -19.72 -5.74
CA ALA A 239 -4.39 -19.93 -4.72
C ALA A 239 -4.73 -21.21 -3.96
N GLU A 240 -4.11 -22.30 -4.36
CA GLU A 240 -4.26 -23.62 -3.75
C GLU A 240 -2.92 -24.02 -3.11
N GLY A 241 -3.00 -24.62 -1.93
CA GLY A 241 -1.85 -25.23 -1.27
C GLY A 241 -1.22 -24.39 -0.17
N ASP A 242 -0.08 -24.87 0.31
CA ASP A 242 0.71 -24.17 1.34
C ASP A 242 1.39 -22.92 0.75
N LEU A 243 0.96 -21.77 1.23
CA LEU A 243 1.47 -20.46 0.83
C LEU A 243 2.42 -19.86 1.88
N SER A 244 2.83 -20.65 2.87
CA SER A 244 3.72 -20.21 3.96
C SER A 244 5.02 -19.60 3.43
N TYR A 245 5.50 -20.03 2.29
CA TYR A 245 6.70 -19.48 1.66
C TYR A 245 6.55 -18.03 1.17
N LEU A 246 5.34 -17.51 0.99
CA LEU A 246 5.11 -16.07 0.75
C LEU A 246 5.57 -15.21 1.93
N TYR A 247 5.41 -15.74 3.12
CA TYR A 247 5.74 -15.06 4.36
C TYR A 247 7.17 -15.36 4.84
N ASN A 248 7.89 -16.21 4.10
CA ASN A 248 9.28 -16.53 4.41
C ASN A 248 10.22 -15.61 3.61
N THR A 249 10.91 -14.70 4.30
CA THR A 249 11.86 -13.76 3.70
C THR A 249 13.10 -14.43 3.09
N ASP A 250 13.42 -15.66 3.48
CA ASP A 250 14.55 -16.42 2.94
C ASP A 250 14.24 -17.11 1.60
N SER A 251 12.97 -17.11 1.17
CA SER A 251 12.54 -17.73 -0.07
C SER A 251 12.82 -16.85 -1.29
N PHE A 252 13.30 -17.44 -2.37
CA PHE A 252 13.47 -16.78 -3.67
C PHE A 252 12.27 -17.07 -4.57
N LEU A 253 11.24 -16.23 -4.50
CA LEU A 253 9.96 -16.48 -5.18
C LEU A 253 10.07 -16.58 -6.71
N GLY A 254 10.93 -15.81 -7.34
CA GLY A 254 11.17 -15.81 -8.77
C GLY A 254 12.32 -16.72 -9.21
N SER A 255 12.93 -17.48 -8.29
CA SER A 255 13.96 -18.44 -8.65
C SER A 255 13.39 -19.56 -9.53
N MET A 256 14.25 -20.17 -10.34
CA MET A 256 13.87 -21.31 -11.18
C MET A 256 13.23 -22.44 -10.35
N GLY A 257 13.71 -22.67 -9.11
CA GLY A 257 13.14 -23.67 -8.21
C GLY A 257 11.70 -23.36 -7.80
N SER A 258 11.35 -22.08 -7.61
CA SER A 258 10.00 -21.66 -7.24
C SER A 258 9.02 -21.69 -8.40
N ILE A 259 9.47 -21.23 -9.59
CA ILE A 259 8.58 -21.02 -10.73
C ILE A 259 8.44 -22.23 -11.65
N LEU A 260 9.43 -23.17 -11.62
CA LEU A 260 9.48 -24.33 -12.53
C LEU A 260 8.27 -25.28 -12.41
N TYR A 261 7.70 -25.39 -11.22
CA TYR A 261 6.58 -26.28 -10.90
C TYR A 261 5.24 -25.55 -10.81
N SER A 262 5.24 -24.23 -11.04
CA SER A 262 4.01 -23.44 -11.05
C SER A 262 3.08 -23.86 -12.19
N LYS A 263 1.77 -23.75 -11.94
CA LYS A 263 0.74 -23.94 -12.96
C LYS A 263 0.62 -22.78 -13.94
N GLY A 264 1.28 -21.67 -13.64
CA GLY A 264 1.35 -20.46 -14.45
C GLY A 264 2.08 -19.35 -13.72
N LEU A 265 2.48 -18.32 -14.45
CA LEU A 265 3.25 -17.21 -13.92
C LEU A 265 2.51 -15.89 -14.05
N VAL A 266 2.71 -15.00 -13.09
CA VAL A 266 2.14 -13.65 -13.08
C VAL A 266 3.21 -12.61 -12.77
N PHE A 267 3.00 -11.39 -13.24
CA PHE A 267 3.77 -10.23 -12.80
C PHE A 267 3.10 -9.64 -11.55
N ALA A 268 3.67 -9.89 -10.40
CA ALA A 268 3.19 -9.45 -9.10
C ALA A 268 4.36 -8.85 -8.28
N PRO A 269 4.68 -7.57 -8.53
CA PRO A 269 5.74 -6.88 -7.80
C PRO A 269 5.38 -6.75 -6.32
N SER A 270 6.41 -6.71 -5.48
CA SER A 270 6.27 -6.65 -4.03
C SER A 270 6.21 -5.22 -3.53
N GLU A 271 5.32 -4.96 -2.58
CA GLU A 271 5.38 -3.81 -1.68
C GLU A 271 5.95 -4.27 -0.34
N MET A 272 6.85 -3.47 0.18
CA MET A 272 7.30 -3.54 1.55
C MET A 272 6.74 -2.35 2.31
N ASP A 273 5.88 -2.63 3.27
CA ASP A 273 5.28 -1.66 4.16
C ASP A 273 5.88 -1.78 5.56
N THR A 274 6.21 -0.66 6.15
CA THR A 274 6.72 -0.57 7.52
C THR A 274 6.52 0.84 8.07
N SER A 275 6.45 0.97 9.37
CA SER A 275 6.34 2.30 10.00
C SER A 275 7.70 2.90 10.33
N ILE A 276 7.81 4.23 10.26
CA ILE A 276 8.98 4.96 10.78
C ILE A 276 9.11 4.81 12.29
N ARG A 277 8.00 4.55 13.00
CA ARG A 277 7.91 4.31 14.45
C ARG A 277 7.67 2.83 14.75
N PRO A 278 7.69 2.39 16.01
CA PRO A 278 7.28 1.03 16.39
C PRO A 278 5.82 0.73 16.00
N GLY A 279 4.88 1.64 16.31
CA GLY A 279 3.47 1.50 15.96
C GLY A 279 3.12 2.05 14.58
N TRP A 280 1.90 1.72 14.09
CA TRP A 280 1.31 2.28 12.88
C TRP A 280 0.67 3.65 13.14
N PHE A 281 -0.01 3.81 14.28
CA PHE A 281 -0.51 5.10 14.74
C PHE A 281 0.55 5.84 15.56
N TRP A 282 0.38 7.15 15.72
CA TRP A 282 1.31 7.96 16.49
C TRP A 282 1.12 7.75 17.99
N HIS A 283 2.20 7.44 18.69
CA HIS A 283 2.29 7.37 20.14
C HIS A 283 3.36 8.35 20.63
N LYS A 284 3.02 9.10 21.68
CA LYS A 284 3.86 10.22 22.16
C LYS A 284 5.27 9.80 22.57
N GLU A 285 5.38 8.67 23.23
CA GLU A 285 6.64 8.17 23.80
C GLU A 285 7.51 7.40 22.79
N GLU A 286 6.99 7.15 21.59
CA GLU A 286 7.74 6.47 20.56
C GLU A 286 8.68 7.40 19.80
N GLU A 287 9.83 6.88 19.43
CA GLU A 287 10.83 7.55 18.62
C GLU A 287 10.90 6.95 17.20
N PRO A 288 11.25 7.75 16.18
CA PRO A 288 11.48 7.21 14.84
C PRO A 288 12.69 6.26 14.84
N LYS A 289 12.62 5.26 13.98
CA LYS A 289 13.73 4.34 13.71
C LYS A 289 15.03 5.12 13.43
N SER A 290 16.15 4.49 13.76
CA SER A 290 17.47 5.09 13.49
C SER A 290 17.69 5.27 11.99
N LEU A 291 18.54 6.23 11.63
CA LEU A 291 18.91 6.48 10.24
C LEU A 291 19.50 5.23 9.57
N GLU A 292 20.34 4.49 10.30
CA GLU A 292 20.91 3.23 9.83
C GLU A 292 19.80 2.18 9.55
N LYS A 293 18.81 2.05 10.45
CA LYS A 293 17.70 1.10 10.24
C LYS A 293 16.87 1.48 9.03
N LEU A 294 16.54 2.75 8.84
CA LEU A 294 15.81 3.22 7.65
C LEU A 294 16.60 2.97 6.36
N PHE A 295 17.92 3.15 6.40
CA PHE A 295 18.77 2.87 5.26
C PHE A 295 18.80 1.39 4.91
N GLN A 296 18.90 0.49 5.91
CA GLN A 296 18.80 -0.95 5.70
C GLN A 296 17.44 -1.36 5.11
N ILE A 297 16.34 -0.76 5.59
CA ILE A 297 15.01 -0.98 5.04
C ILE A 297 14.96 -0.56 3.57
N TYR A 298 15.50 0.61 3.22
CA TYR A 298 15.54 1.10 1.84
C TYR A 298 16.35 0.18 0.91
N LEU A 299 17.52 -0.27 1.37
CA LEU A 299 18.34 -1.22 0.60
C LEU A 299 17.64 -2.57 0.41
N SER A 300 16.91 -3.03 1.44
CA SER A 300 16.19 -4.30 1.40
C SER A 300 14.92 -4.22 0.53
N SER A 301 14.29 -3.04 0.42
CA SER A 301 13.08 -2.82 -0.37
C SER A 301 13.41 -2.32 -1.78
N VAL A 302 13.69 -1.04 -1.93
CA VAL A 302 13.96 -0.41 -3.23
C VAL A 302 15.20 -1.00 -3.87
N GLY A 303 16.25 -1.25 -3.08
CA GLY A 303 17.46 -1.93 -3.54
C GLY A 303 17.25 -3.42 -3.84
N GLY A 304 16.24 -4.05 -3.26
CA GLY A 304 15.85 -5.46 -3.43
C GLY A 304 14.78 -5.70 -4.48
N ASN A 305 14.43 -4.70 -5.30
CA ASN A 305 13.39 -4.78 -6.34
C ASN A 305 11.95 -4.83 -5.80
N ALA A 306 11.70 -4.12 -4.68
CA ALA A 306 10.36 -3.86 -4.15
C ALA A 306 10.10 -2.37 -4.05
N CYS A 307 8.84 -1.93 -3.98
CA CYS A 307 8.53 -0.57 -3.57
C CYS A 307 8.48 -0.48 -2.04
N LEU A 308 8.88 0.67 -1.51
CA LEU A 308 8.80 0.97 -0.09
C LEU A 308 7.62 1.90 0.20
N ASN A 309 6.71 1.43 1.05
CA ASN A 309 5.62 2.19 1.64
C ASN A 309 5.96 2.48 3.10
N LEU A 310 6.49 3.67 3.39
CA LEU A 310 6.93 4.05 4.73
C LEU A 310 5.82 4.82 5.46
N ASN A 311 5.29 4.25 6.53
CA ASN A 311 4.29 4.91 7.33
C ASN A 311 4.89 6.02 8.20
N ILE A 312 4.24 7.19 8.19
CA ILE A 312 4.59 8.38 8.93
C ILE A 312 3.32 8.91 9.60
N PRO A 313 3.02 8.47 10.82
CA PRO A 313 1.73 8.77 11.45
C PRO A 313 1.64 10.22 11.92
N PRO A 314 0.57 10.96 11.56
CA PRO A 314 0.32 12.29 12.11
C PRO A 314 -0.02 12.26 13.60
N THR A 315 0.39 13.30 14.31
CA THR A 315 0.10 13.52 15.73
C THR A 315 -1.36 13.89 15.97
N LYS A 316 -1.79 13.93 17.24
CA LYS A 316 -3.14 14.39 17.64
C LYS A 316 -3.47 15.81 17.15
N ASP A 317 -2.46 16.66 16.95
CA ASP A 317 -2.64 18.01 16.40
C ASP A 317 -2.97 18.00 14.89
N GLY A 318 -2.73 16.88 14.18
CA GLY A 318 -2.89 16.76 12.73
C GLY A 318 -1.68 17.24 11.93
N LEU A 319 -0.51 17.26 12.56
CA LEU A 319 0.79 17.54 11.93
C LEU A 319 1.69 16.30 12.03
N LEU A 320 2.64 16.16 11.13
CA LEU A 320 3.73 15.20 11.34
C LEU A 320 4.64 15.67 12.50
N ASP A 321 5.06 14.73 13.33
CA ASP A 321 5.94 14.99 14.46
C ASP A 321 7.29 15.55 13.98
N GLU A 322 7.79 16.59 14.65
CA GLU A 322 9.07 17.25 14.29
C GLU A 322 10.25 16.26 14.31
N ARG A 323 10.20 15.23 15.17
CA ARG A 323 11.21 14.17 15.23
C ARG A 323 11.23 13.34 13.96
N ASP A 324 10.05 13.03 13.41
CA ASP A 324 9.90 12.29 12.16
C ASP A 324 10.32 13.14 10.96
N VAL A 325 9.88 14.39 10.92
CA VAL A 325 10.29 15.36 9.88
C VAL A 325 11.82 15.53 9.85
N LYS A 326 12.45 15.65 11.01
CA LYS A 326 13.91 15.71 11.12
C LYS A 326 14.57 14.43 10.61
N ARG A 327 14.08 13.27 11.04
CA ARG A 327 14.61 11.95 10.63
C ARG A 327 14.49 11.74 9.13
N LEU A 328 13.38 12.13 8.52
CA LEU A 328 13.17 12.04 7.07
C LEU A 328 14.12 12.96 6.29
N ARG A 329 14.42 14.14 6.81
CA ARG A 329 15.42 15.03 6.21
C ARG A 329 16.82 14.43 6.26
N GLU A 330 17.23 13.92 7.42
CA GLU A 330 18.50 13.21 7.59
C GLU A 330 18.59 12.01 6.64
N PHE A 331 17.47 11.30 6.47
CA PHE A 331 17.39 10.15 5.58
C PHE A 331 17.52 10.57 4.11
N ARG A 332 16.87 11.66 3.69
CA ARG A 332 17.02 12.21 2.35
C ARG A 332 18.46 12.61 2.06
N GLU A 333 19.12 13.30 2.97
CA GLU A 333 20.53 13.68 2.85
C GLU A 333 21.45 12.47 2.71
N LEU A 334 21.15 11.38 3.44
CA LEU A 334 21.89 10.12 3.30
C LEU A 334 21.67 9.50 1.90
N LEU A 335 20.43 9.41 1.43
CA LEU A 335 20.12 8.85 0.10
C LEU A 335 20.76 9.68 -1.03
N ASP A 336 20.76 11.02 -0.92
CA ASP A 336 21.40 11.89 -1.90
C ASP A 336 22.93 11.72 -1.92
N ARG A 337 23.54 11.53 -0.77
CA ARG A 337 24.97 11.27 -0.67
C ARG A 337 25.36 9.93 -1.28
N GLU A 338 24.60 8.87 -1.00
CA GLU A 338 24.95 7.51 -1.44
C GLU A 338 24.56 7.25 -2.90
N PHE A 339 23.42 7.81 -3.37
CA PHE A 339 22.86 7.53 -4.68
C PHE A 339 22.70 8.74 -5.61
N GLY A 340 22.97 9.94 -5.12
CA GLY A 340 22.81 11.18 -5.91
C GLY A 340 23.84 11.37 -7.03
N HIS A 341 24.88 10.52 -7.09
CA HIS A 341 25.91 10.59 -8.10
C HIS A 341 25.80 9.40 -9.07
N PRO A 342 25.36 9.62 -10.31
CA PRO A 342 25.33 8.56 -11.30
C PRO A 342 26.71 7.95 -11.50
N ILE A 343 26.78 6.63 -11.56
CA ILE A 343 28.01 5.93 -11.94
C ILE A 343 28.31 6.33 -13.39
N PRO A 344 29.51 6.88 -13.68
CA PRO A 344 29.87 7.21 -15.05
C PRO A 344 29.85 5.95 -15.92
N GLY A 345 29.06 5.97 -16.96
CA GLY A 345 28.95 4.84 -17.88
C GLY A 345 28.22 5.23 -19.14
N LYS A 346 28.35 4.39 -20.17
CA LYS A 346 27.58 4.49 -21.40
C LYS A 346 26.54 3.39 -21.37
N VAL A 347 25.28 3.78 -21.47
CA VAL A 347 24.19 2.80 -21.60
C VAL A 347 24.09 2.38 -23.06
N GLU A 348 24.26 1.10 -23.32
CA GLU A 348 24.10 0.52 -24.66
C GLU A 348 22.87 -0.39 -24.67
N LYS A 349 22.02 -0.20 -25.69
CA LYS A 349 20.91 -1.11 -25.93
C LYS A 349 21.48 -2.36 -26.62
N LEU A 350 21.28 -3.50 -26.00
CA LEU A 350 21.60 -4.79 -26.60
C LEU A 350 20.39 -5.31 -27.38
N ASP A 351 20.66 -5.80 -28.59
CA ASP A 351 19.68 -6.59 -29.32
C ASP A 351 19.81 -8.05 -28.91
N THR A 352 18.94 -8.48 -28.01
CA THR A 352 18.89 -9.88 -27.55
C THR A 352 18.16 -10.78 -28.54
N GLY A 353 17.65 -10.24 -29.64
CA GLY A 353 16.76 -10.95 -30.56
C GLY A 353 15.36 -11.20 -29.96
N HIS A 354 15.07 -10.69 -28.77
CA HIS A 354 13.76 -10.82 -28.15
C HIS A 354 12.85 -9.63 -28.56
N PRO A 355 11.68 -9.88 -29.17
CA PRO A 355 10.87 -8.82 -29.80
C PRO A 355 10.28 -7.80 -28.80
N THR A 356 10.27 -8.10 -27.50
CA THR A 356 9.56 -7.28 -26.49
C THR A 356 10.41 -6.83 -25.32
N GLN A 357 11.64 -7.28 -25.20
CA GLN A 357 12.51 -6.98 -24.04
C GLN A 357 13.90 -6.56 -24.51
N PRO A 358 14.13 -5.26 -24.79
CA PRO A 358 15.47 -4.75 -24.99
C PRO A 358 16.23 -4.79 -23.64
N GLU A 359 17.41 -5.37 -23.64
CA GLU A 359 18.35 -5.28 -22.53
C GLU A 359 19.24 -4.04 -22.66
N TYR A 360 19.65 -3.47 -21.52
CA TYR A 360 20.54 -2.33 -21.43
C TYR A 360 21.73 -2.70 -20.53
N LEU A 361 22.93 -2.40 -20.98
CA LEU A 361 24.19 -2.48 -20.22
C LEU A 361 24.64 -1.09 -19.80
#